data_4c7ea2e9e06687362dbdb95c2175de66
#
_entry.id   4c7ea2e9e06687362dbdb95c2175de66
#
_cell.length_a   1.000
_cell.length_b   1.000
_cell.length_c   1.000
_cell.angle_alpha   90.00
_cell.angle_beta   90.00
_cell.angle_gamma   90.00
#
_symmetry.space_group_name_H-M   'P 1'
#
loop_
_entity.id
_entity.type
_entity.pdbx_description
1 polymer ?
#
loop_
_entity_poly.entity_id
_entity_poly.type
_entity_poly.pdbx_seq_one_letter_code
_entity_poly.pdbx_strand_id
1 'polypeptide(L)'
;MRTTVLLVTALFFQFIINPAQGQQISKRQLQKIKSATQEEVESRHKETQVMIDKVFSFAELGFQEYETSKYLTSLLTAAGFEIEYGVAGIPTAWMARWRFGEGPTIALGSDVDCIPKASQYPGVAYHKPMVEGAPGHGEGHNSGLPVIITAALSLQNQMQAHNLGGTLIVWPGIAEELVASKAWYVRDGYFDKIDLCIFTHVSSNLSVSYGQATGTGLISVEYTFEGEAAHSAGAPWRGRSALDAAELMNIGWNYKREHLHPLKRSHSIFTDAGDQPNVVPSKASIWYYFRDITYEGIMKMYNDANNIAQGAAMMTDTKVTSKIVGTAWPRHFNKVIAETMYQNIQTVGLPSWSAEDQTLAQAVQKEVNSDNTAGLATELSALGKPLDRPISGGSDDIGDISWAVPTVTLRFPSNIPGLQGHHWSNAIAMATPVAHKGGTAGAKVVAMTVIDFLAQPSLVQQAKDYFNNVQTKETRYQPMITEKDPPPIYLNKGIMETYRPALESFYYDESKYDTYLEQLNISYPELKKSE
;
A
#
# COMPACT_ATOMS: atom_id res chain seq x y z
N MET A 1 -84.10 -29.29 -24.71
CA MET A 1 -82.72 -29.43 -24.33
C MET A 1 -82.13 -28.04 -24.12
N ARG A 2 -81.94 -27.65 -22.84
CA ARG A 2 -81.35 -26.37 -22.45
C ARG A 2 -79.91 -26.66 -21.98
N THR A 3 -78.95 -26.09 -22.71
CA THR A 3 -77.52 -26.25 -22.38
C THR A 3 -77.11 -25.10 -21.46
N THR A 4 -76.72 -25.41 -20.24
CA THR A 4 -76.24 -24.43 -19.26
C THR A 4 -74.72 -24.28 -19.41
N VAL A 5 -74.26 -23.07 -19.74
CA VAL A 5 -72.84 -22.70 -19.82
C VAL A 5 -72.41 -22.22 -18.45
N LEU A 6 -71.48 -22.91 -17.80
CA LEU A 6 -70.83 -22.46 -16.57
C LEU A 6 -69.65 -21.55 -16.95
N LEU A 7 -69.71 -20.26 -16.55
CA LEU A 7 -68.58 -19.35 -16.60
C LEU A 7 -67.74 -19.58 -15.32
N VAL A 8 -66.47 -20.03 -15.52
CA VAL A 8 -65.48 -20.10 -14.43
C VAL A 8 -64.64 -18.80 -14.51
N THR A 9 -64.85 -17.94 -13.53
CA THR A 9 -64.05 -16.71 -13.36
C THR A 9 -62.77 -17.04 -12.60
N ALA A 10 -61.62 -17.06 -13.28
CA ALA A 10 -60.32 -17.20 -12.65
C ALA A 10 -59.88 -15.85 -12.09
N LEU A 11 -59.81 -15.74 -10.76
CA LEU A 11 -59.17 -14.63 -10.07
C LEU A 11 -57.67 -14.79 -10.14
N PHE A 12 -57.00 -13.99 -10.96
CA PHE A 12 -55.55 -13.80 -10.91
C PHE A 12 -55.21 -12.88 -9.73
N PHE A 13 -54.66 -13.48 -8.63
CA PHE A 13 -53.95 -12.71 -7.62
C PHE A 13 -52.60 -12.29 -8.20
N GLN A 14 -52.46 -11.06 -8.65
CA GLN A 14 -51.16 -10.43 -8.88
C GLN A 14 -50.49 -10.20 -7.54
N PHE A 15 -49.52 -11.02 -7.21
CA PHE A 15 -48.54 -10.70 -6.17
C PHE A 15 -47.70 -9.53 -6.69
N ILE A 16 -48.03 -8.33 -6.24
CA ILE A 16 -47.16 -7.17 -6.37
C ILE A 16 -45.97 -7.47 -5.42
N ILE A 17 -44.88 -7.98 -5.98
CA ILE A 17 -43.59 -8.02 -5.29
C ILE A 17 -43.15 -6.57 -5.18
N ASN A 18 -43.46 -5.91 -4.07
CA ASN A 18 -42.79 -4.66 -3.71
C ASN A 18 -41.29 -4.96 -3.63
N PRO A 19 -40.43 -4.24 -4.40
CA PRO A 19 -39.00 -4.34 -4.14
C PRO A 19 -38.79 -3.93 -2.69
N ALA A 20 -38.11 -4.77 -1.93
CA ALA A 20 -37.78 -4.54 -0.54
C ALA A 20 -37.15 -3.14 -0.41
N GLN A 21 -37.94 -2.16 0.06
CA GLN A 21 -37.39 -0.91 0.57
C GLN A 21 -36.49 -1.29 1.72
N GLY A 22 -35.18 -1.23 1.52
CA GLY A 22 -34.20 -1.41 2.57
C GLY A 22 -34.62 -0.55 3.77
N GLN A 23 -34.77 -1.18 4.93
CA GLN A 23 -35.24 -0.54 6.15
C GLN A 23 -34.27 0.62 6.45
N GLN A 24 -34.72 1.86 6.31
CA GLN A 24 -33.89 3.04 6.50
C GLN A 24 -33.44 3.09 7.97
N ILE A 25 -32.15 2.78 8.20
CA ILE A 25 -31.57 2.73 9.55
C ILE A 25 -31.59 4.14 10.15
N SER A 26 -32.22 4.31 11.32
CA SER A 26 -32.26 5.59 12.01
C SER A 26 -30.85 6.00 12.50
N LYS A 27 -30.59 7.31 12.64
CA LYS A 27 -29.31 7.83 13.16
C LYS A 27 -28.94 7.20 14.52
N ARG A 28 -29.94 6.99 15.42
CA ARG A 28 -29.73 6.37 16.72
C ARG A 28 -29.32 4.90 16.59
N GLN A 29 -29.92 4.19 15.67
CA GLN A 29 -29.60 2.78 15.41
C GLN A 29 -28.21 2.65 14.78
N LEU A 30 -27.87 3.48 13.79
CA LEU A 30 -26.53 3.53 13.21
C LEU A 30 -25.45 3.79 14.26
N GLN A 31 -25.69 4.74 15.18
CA GLN A 31 -24.74 5.02 16.27
C GLN A 31 -24.56 3.80 17.20
N LYS A 32 -25.62 3.05 17.49
CA LYS A 32 -25.52 1.81 18.29
C LYS A 32 -24.70 0.75 17.56
N ILE A 33 -24.92 0.56 16.26
CA ILE A 33 -24.14 -0.40 15.44
C ILE A 33 -22.66 0.00 15.46
N LYS A 34 -22.35 1.28 15.26
CA LYS A 34 -20.97 1.78 15.29
C LYS A 34 -20.30 1.59 16.66
N SER A 35 -21.02 1.79 17.77
CA SER A 35 -20.49 1.50 19.11
C SER A 35 -20.20 0.00 19.29
N ALA A 36 -21.13 -0.87 18.89
CA ALA A 36 -20.92 -2.32 18.94
C ALA A 36 -19.74 -2.76 18.04
N THR A 37 -19.58 -2.11 16.89
CA THR A 37 -18.44 -2.35 16.00
C THR A 37 -17.10 -1.98 16.66
N GLN A 38 -17.04 -0.85 17.38
CA GLN A 38 -15.83 -0.48 18.12
C GLN A 38 -15.48 -1.48 19.23
N GLU A 39 -16.50 -1.95 19.96
CA GLU A 39 -16.33 -2.96 21.01
C GLU A 39 -15.85 -4.30 20.44
N GLU A 40 -16.40 -4.71 19.31
CA GLU A 40 -15.99 -5.92 18.59
C GLU A 40 -14.51 -5.83 18.13
N VAL A 41 -14.11 -4.71 17.53
CA VAL A 41 -12.70 -4.47 17.14
C VAL A 41 -11.79 -4.47 18.37
N GLU A 42 -12.20 -3.81 19.47
CA GLU A 42 -11.42 -3.80 20.70
C GLU A 42 -11.24 -5.21 21.29
N SER A 43 -12.25 -6.06 21.22
CA SER A 43 -12.15 -7.44 21.70
C SER A 43 -11.12 -8.28 20.93
N ARG A 44 -10.77 -7.85 19.70
CA ARG A 44 -9.78 -8.48 18.83
C ARG A 44 -8.37 -7.88 18.94
N HIS A 45 -8.12 -6.96 19.89
CA HIS A 45 -6.81 -6.28 20.01
C HIS A 45 -5.64 -7.26 20.09
N LYS A 46 -5.83 -8.42 20.74
CA LYS A 46 -4.80 -9.46 20.83
C LYS A 46 -4.54 -10.13 19.47
N GLU A 47 -5.59 -10.46 18.73
CA GLU A 47 -5.45 -11.01 17.37
C GLU A 47 -4.73 -10.01 16.47
N THR A 48 -5.06 -8.72 16.58
CA THR A 48 -4.39 -7.63 15.84
C THR A 48 -2.90 -7.55 16.18
N GLN A 49 -2.55 -7.60 17.46
CA GLN A 49 -1.16 -7.61 17.92
C GLN A 49 -0.40 -8.80 17.35
N VAL A 50 -0.96 -10.01 17.44
CA VAL A 50 -0.31 -11.22 16.91
C VAL A 50 -0.05 -11.09 15.41
N MET A 51 -1.03 -10.62 14.64
CA MET A 51 -0.85 -10.40 13.19
C MET A 51 0.25 -9.38 12.88
N ILE A 52 0.27 -8.24 13.58
CA ILE A 52 1.29 -7.19 13.41
C ILE A 52 2.70 -7.76 13.68
N ASP A 53 2.88 -8.44 14.81
CA ASP A 53 4.17 -9.00 15.23
C ASP A 53 4.63 -10.12 14.29
N LYS A 54 3.70 -10.95 13.81
CA LYS A 54 3.98 -12.05 12.90
C LYS A 54 4.49 -11.53 11.55
N VAL A 55 3.76 -10.58 10.93
CA VAL A 55 4.17 -9.99 9.65
C VAL A 55 5.48 -9.22 9.80
N PHE A 56 5.67 -8.49 10.92
CA PHE A 56 6.94 -7.84 11.22
C PHE A 56 8.10 -8.82 11.21
N SER A 57 7.91 -10.01 11.82
CA SER A 57 8.97 -11.00 11.96
C SER A 57 9.41 -11.64 10.64
N PHE A 58 8.53 -11.67 9.62
CA PHE A 58 8.87 -12.23 8.30
C PHE A 58 9.81 -11.34 7.49
N ALA A 59 9.66 -10.02 7.61
CA ALA A 59 10.53 -9.01 6.98
C ALA A 59 10.80 -9.27 5.49
N GLU A 60 9.75 -9.42 4.70
CA GLU A 60 9.81 -9.81 3.28
C GLU A 60 9.78 -8.60 2.35
N LEU A 61 10.68 -8.58 1.37
CA LEU A 61 10.74 -7.57 0.31
C LEU A 61 9.67 -7.81 -0.76
N GLY A 62 9.33 -6.74 -1.48
CA GLY A 62 8.35 -6.78 -2.56
C GLY A 62 8.57 -7.90 -3.57
N PHE A 63 7.49 -8.57 -3.98
CA PHE A 63 7.39 -9.81 -4.76
C PHE A 63 7.88 -11.08 -4.04
N GLN A 64 8.32 -10.99 -2.81
CA GLN A 64 8.85 -12.13 -2.04
C GLN A 64 8.06 -12.35 -0.74
N GLU A 65 6.84 -11.81 -0.63
CA GLU A 65 5.97 -11.82 0.56
C GLU A 65 5.24 -13.18 0.72
N TYR A 66 5.98 -14.30 0.63
CA TYR A 66 5.40 -15.64 0.63
C TYR A 66 4.84 -16.07 1.99
N GLU A 67 5.60 -15.85 3.07
CA GLU A 67 5.15 -16.21 4.42
C GLU A 67 4.02 -15.27 4.89
N THR A 68 4.13 -13.98 4.58
CA THR A 68 3.08 -12.99 4.84
C THR A 68 1.78 -13.37 4.15
N SER A 69 1.81 -13.63 2.85
CA SER A 69 0.62 -14.01 2.08
C SER A 69 0.01 -15.33 2.58
N LYS A 70 0.83 -16.35 2.84
CA LYS A 70 0.39 -17.64 3.36
C LYS A 70 -0.27 -17.49 4.74
N TYR A 71 0.32 -16.72 5.64
CA TYR A 71 -0.21 -16.51 6.98
C TYR A 71 -1.55 -15.78 6.94
N LEU A 72 -1.62 -14.61 6.29
CA LEU A 72 -2.82 -13.79 6.25
C LEU A 72 -3.99 -14.46 5.51
N THR A 73 -3.72 -15.17 4.41
CA THR A 73 -4.76 -15.93 3.71
C THR A 73 -5.27 -17.12 4.51
N SER A 74 -4.43 -17.74 5.36
CA SER A 74 -4.89 -18.81 6.25
C SER A 74 -5.92 -18.33 7.26
N LEU A 75 -5.75 -17.13 7.84
CA LEU A 75 -6.70 -16.51 8.77
C LEU A 75 -8.03 -16.17 8.07
N LEU A 76 -7.96 -15.58 6.88
CA LEU A 76 -9.14 -15.23 6.10
C LEU A 76 -9.91 -16.47 5.63
N THR A 77 -9.20 -17.54 5.22
CA THR A 77 -9.83 -18.82 4.88
C THR A 77 -10.54 -19.44 6.08
N ALA A 78 -9.92 -19.42 7.26
CA ALA A 78 -10.54 -19.89 8.49
C ALA A 78 -11.79 -19.08 8.88
N ALA A 79 -11.84 -17.80 8.49
CA ALA A 79 -12.99 -16.92 8.66
C ALA A 79 -14.04 -17.04 7.53
N GLY A 80 -13.87 -17.96 6.57
CA GLY A 80 -14.83 -18.22 5.51
C GLY A 80 -14.75 -17.27 4.31
N PHE A 81 -13.61 -16.59 4.11
CA PHE A 81 -13.35 -15.88 2.86
C PHE A 81 -12.93 -16.86 1.76
N GLU A 82 -13.39 -16.61 0.55
CA GLU A 82 -12.93 -17.28 -0.67
C GLU A 82 -11.69 -16.56 -1.20
N ILE A 83 -10.58 -17.29 -1.40
CA ILE A 83 -9.29 -16.71 -1.80
C ILE A 83 -9.00 -17.00 -3.27
N GLU A 84 -8.79 -15.94 -4.05
CA GLU A 84 -8.20 -16.00 -5.38
C GLU A 84 -6.71 -15.67 -5.27
N TYR A 85 -5.84 -16.61 -5.67
CA TYR A 85 -4.38 -16.47 -5.63
C TYR A 85 -3.82 -16.10 -6.99
N GLY A 86 -2.63 -15.50 -7.01
CA GLY A 86 -1.91 -15.18 -8.25
C GLY A 86 -2.51 -14.01 -9.03
N VAL A 87 -3.15 -13.09 -8.34
CA VAL A 87 -3.77 -11.88 -8.91
C VAL A 87 -2.78 -11.14 -9.81
N ALA A 88 -3.23 -10.79 -11.02
CA ALA A 88 -2.43 -10.12 -12.04
C ALA A 88 -1.10 -10.83 -12.40
N GLY A 89 -1.01 -12.16 -12.21
CA GLY A 89 0.20 -12.94 -12.46
C GLY A 89 1.29 -12.78 -11.39
N ILE A 90 0.98 -12.19 -10.23
CA ILE A 90 1.90 -12.01 -9.10
C ILE A 90 1.67 -13.15 -8.09
N PRO A 91 2.65 -14.04 -7.85
CA PRO A 91 2.45 -15.25 -7.03
C PRO A 91 2.07 -14.96 -5.57
N THR A 92 2.53 -13.83 -5.01
CA THR A 92 2.25 -13.42 -3.63
C THR A 92 0.99 -12.58 -3.48
N ALA A 93 0.36 -12.18 -4.61
CA ALA A 93 -0.88 -11.42 -4.63
C ALA A 93 -2.11 -12.32 -4.52
N TRP A 94 -3.12 -11.82 -3.84
CA TRP A 94 -4.40 -12.51 -3.66
C TRP A 94 -5.55 -11.53 -3.44
N MET A 95 -6.80 -12.01 -3.66
CA MET A 95 -8.02 -11.33 -3.25
C MET A 95 -8.89 -12.29 -2.45
N ALA A 96 -9.28 -11.87 -1.25
CA ALA A 96 -10.15 -12.61 -0.36
C ALA A 96 -11.55 -11.99 -0.39
N ARG A 97 -12.57 -12.76 -0.77
CA ARG A 97 -13.96 -12.32 -0.91
C ARG A 97 -14.85 -12.96 0.12
N TRP A 98 -15.67 -12.13 0.76
CA TRP A 98 -16.76 -12.59 1.62
C TRP A 98 -18.04 -11.79 1.34
N ARG A 99 -19.20 -12.46 1.28
CA ARG A 99 -20.48 -11.84 0.96
C ARG A 99 -21.56 -12.19 1.95
N PHE A 100 -22.36 -11.20 2.32
CA PHE A 100 -23.59 -11.37 3.07
C PHE A 100 -24.72 -10.55 2.43
N GLY A 101 -25.77 -11.23 1.93
CA GLY A 101 -26.91 -10.55 1.27
C GLY A 101 -26.52 -9.74 0.03
N GLU A 102 -27.39 -8.80 -0.35
CA GLU A 102 -27.18 -7.85 -1.44
C GLU A 102 -26.73 -6.49 -0.89
N GLY A 103 -25.82 -5.82 -1.57
CA GLY A 103 -25.31 -4.51 -1.16
C GLY A 103 -24.02 -4.13 -1.89
N PRO A 104 -23.35 -3.06 -1.48
CA PRO A 104 -22.14 -2.59 -2.15
C PRO A 104 -20.97 -3.58 -2.00
N THR A 105 -20.09 -3.57 -3.00
CA THR A 105 -18.81 -4.25 -2.95
C THR A 105 -17.73 -3.27 -2.49
N ILE A 106 -17.15 -3.51 -1.32
CA ILE A 106 -16.15 -2.64 -0.71
C ILE A 106 -14.80 -3.36 -0.65
N ALA A 107 -13.80 -2.81 -1.30
CA ALA A 107 -12.43 -3.29 -1.23
C ALA A 107 -11.71 -2.67 -0.02
N LEU A 108 -11.00 -3.51 0.71
CA LEU A 108 -10.23 -3.16 1.91
C LEU A 108 -8.79 -3.62 1.69
N GLY A 109 -7.85 -2.71 1.64
CA GLY A 109 -6.46 -3.04 1.31
C GLY A 109 -5.41 -2.29 2.11
N SER A 110 -4.19 -2.82 2.08
CA SER A 110 -2.98 -2.18 2.59
C SER A 110 -1.75 -2.85 2.05
N ASP A 111 -0.60 -2.19 2.13
CA ASP A 111 0.69 -2.71 1.72
C ASP A 111 1.25 -3.71 2.74
N VAL A 112 2.21 -4.53 2.31
CA VAL A 112 2.75 -5.63 3.13
C VAL A 112 4.26 -5.82 3.05
N ASP A 113 4.91 -5.27 2.04
CA ASP A 113 6.34 -5.43 1.83
C ASP A 113 7.19 -4.57 2.78
N CYS A 114 8.47 -4.87 2.86
CA CYS A 114 9.44 -4.12 3.64
C CYS A 114 10.56 -3.54 2.75
N ILE A 115 11.48 -2.78 3.35
CA ILE A 115 12.61 -2.14 2.65
C ILE A 115 13.93 -2.87 2.90
N PRO A 116 14.90 -2.78 1.97
CA PRO A 116 16.24 -3.34 2.16
C PRO A 116 16.97 -2.68 3.34
N LYS A 117 17.83 -3.44 4.02
CA LYS A 117 18.78 -2.96 5.05
C LYS A 117 18.14 -2.25 6.24
N ALA A 118 16.89 -2.58 6.57
CA ALA A 118 16.15 -1.97 7.67
C ALA A 118 15.88 -2.94 8.83
N SER A 119 16.57 -4.08 8.88
CA SER A 119 16.46 -5.02 10.00
C SER A 119 16.78 -4.31 11.32
N GLN A 120 15.89 -4.43 12.30
CA GLN A 120 15.98 -3.72 13.58
C GLN A 120 15.21 -4.46 14.67
N TYR A 121 15.77 -4.56 15.86
CA TYR A 121 15.03 -5.02 17.04
C TYR A 121 13.93 -4.03 17.40
N PRO A 122 12.65 -4.46 17.50
CA PRO A 122 11.57 -3.59 17.94
C PRO A 122 11.74 -3.22 19.42
N GLY A 123 11.29 -2.02 19.80
CA GLY A 123 11.35 -1.54 21.19
C GLY A 123 12.74 -1.15 21.71
N VAL A 124 13.78 -1.25 20.86
CA VAL A 124 15.17 -0.85 21.17
C VAL A 124 15.43 0.54 20.59
N ALA A 125 15.63 1.54 21.43
CA ALA A 125 15.69 2.95 21.05
C ALA A 125 17.03 3.39 20.41
N TYR A 126 17.77 2.48 19.80
CA TYR A 126 19.03 2.73 19.08
C TYR A 126 19.21 1.69 17.96
N HIS A 127 20.12 1.95 17.03
CA HIS A 127 20.38 1.01 15.94
C HIS A 127 20.93 -0.32 16.44
N LYS A 128 20.16 -1.38 16.26
CA LYS A 128 20.49 -2.76 16.64
C LYS A 128 19.80 -3.69 15.65
N PRO A 129 20.45 -4.04 14.53
CA PRO A 129 19.86 -4.93 13.55
C PRO A 129 19.66 -6.34 14.13
N MET A 130 18.54 -7.00 13.81
CA MET A 130 18.32 -8.42 14.15
C MET A 130 19.23 -9.31 13.31
N VAL A 131 19.34 -9.00 12.03
CA VAL A 131 20.26 -9.61 11.07
C VAL A 131 20.94 -8.48 10.29
N GLU A 132 22.26 -8.38 10.38
CA GLU A 132 23.04 -7.31 9.74
C GLU A 132 22.82 -7.28 8.22
N GLY A 133 22.47 -6.11 7.68
CA GLY A 133 22.21 -5.90 6.26
C GLY A 133 20.90 -6.48 5.72
N ALA A 134 20.12 -7.21 6.54
CA ALA A 134 18.85 -7.80 6.14
C ALA A 134 17.73 -6.74 5.96
N PRO A 135 16.67 -7.06 5.21
CA PRO A 135 15.48 -6.22 5.11
C PRO A 135 14.73 -6.11 6.44
N GLY A 136 13.83 -5.12 6.54
CA GLY A 136 12.98 -4.90 7.71
C GLY A 136 11.90 -3.86 7.44
N HIS A 137 10.89 -3.78 8.32
CA HIS A 137 9.75 -2.88 8.19
C HIS A 137 10.11 -1.42 8.58
N GLY A 138 11.08 -0.83 7.86
CA GLY A 138 11.55 0.54 8.06
C GLY A 138 10.61 1.62 7.53
N GLU A 139 9.40 1.27 7.10
CA GLU A 139 8.26 2.14 6.89
C GLU A 139 7.09 1.72 7.78
N GLY A 140 6.76 0.42 7.85
CA GLY A 140 5.77 -0.13 8.79
C GLY A 140 4.56 -0.79 8.12
N HIS A 141 4.66 -1.27 6.90
CA HIS A 141 3.60 -1.97 6.18
C HIS A 141 3.13 -3.26 6.87
N ASN A 142 3.93 -3.83 7.79
CA ASN A 142 3.53 -4.99 8.58
C ASN A 142 2.24 -4.79 9.38
N SER A 143 1.84 -3.55 9.67
CA SER A 143 0.65 -3.26 10.48
C SER A 143 -0.61 -3.01 9.63
N GLY A 144 -0.50 -2.74 8.34
CA GLY A 144 -1.61 -2.31 7.50
C GLY A 144 -2.67 -3.38 7.24
N LEU A 145 -2.30 -4.54 6.70
CA LEU A 145 -3.27 -5.64 6.53
C LEU A 145 -3.82 -6.21 7.84
N PRO A 146 -3.06 -6.31 8.95
CA PRO A 146 -3.65 -6.59 10.26
C PRO A 146 -4.80 -5.66 10.65
N VAL A 147 -4.68 -4.34 10.40
CA VAL A 147 -5.77 -3.36 10.58
C VAL A 147 -6.99 -3.72 9.72
N ILE A 148 -6.77 -4.01 8.46
CA ILE A 148 -7.82 -4.37 7.49
C ILE A 148 -8.49 -5.69 7.87
N ILE A 149 -7.74 -6.72 8.21
CA ILE A 149 -8.27 -8.04 8.57
C ILE A 149 -9.08 -7.95 9.87
N THR A 150 -8.57 -7.26 10.90
CA THR A 150 -9.31 -7.02 12.14
C THR A 150 -10.64 -6.31 11.87
N ALA A 151 -10.64 -5.28 11.02
CA ALA A 151 -11.87 -4.61 10.62
C ALA A 151 -12.82 -5.54 9.85
N ALA A 152 -12.32 -6.32 8.90
CA ALA A 152 -13.12 -7.23 8.07
C ALA A 152 -13.78 -8.34 8.91
N LEU A 153 -13.05 -8.95 9.84
CA LEU A 153 -13.60 -9.99 10.75
C LEU A 153 -14.67 -9.41 11.68
N SER A 154 -14.45 -8.19 12.19
CA SER A 154 -15.45 -7.49 13.01
C SER A 154 -16.70 -7.13 12.19
N LEU A 155 -16.52 -6.72 10.95
CA LEU A 155 -17.61 -6.41 10.02
C LEU A 155 -18.46 -7.64 9.70
N GLN A 156 -17.89 -8.83 9.52
CA GLN A 156 -18.67 -10.06 9.30
C GLN A 156 -19.74 -10.24 10.40
N ASN A 157 -19.34 -10.13 11.67
CA ASN A 157 -20.26 -10.28 12.80
C ASN A 157 -21.33 -9.18 12.80
N GLN A 158 -20.95 -7.93 12.59
CA GLN A 158 -21.88 -6.80 12.59
C GLN A 158 -22.84 -6.80 11.40
N MET A 159 -22.37 -7.19 10.21
CA MET A 159 -23.20 -7.34 9.00
C MET A 159 -24.28 -8.40 9.22
N GLN A 160 -23.93 -9.55 9.79
CA GLN A 160 -24.88 -10.62 10.10
C GLN A 160 -25.85 -10.22 11.22
N ALA A 161 -25.34 -9.64 12.33
CA ALA A 161 -26.17 -9.25 13.48
C ALA A 161 -27.19 -8.16 13.14
N HIS A 162 -26.87 -7.28 12.19
CA HIS A 162 -27.71 -6.14 11.84
C HIS A 162 -28.32 -6.22 10.43
N ASN A 163 -28.18 -7.37 9.75
CA ASN A 163 -28.67 -7.61 8.39
C ASN A 163 -28.21 -6.53 7.40
N LEU A 164 -26.92 -6.16 7.46
CA LEU A 164 -26.30 -5.21 6.53
C LEU A 164 -25.69 -5.98 5.36
N GLY A 165 -26.38 -5.96 4.22
CA GLY A 165 -25.92 -6.67 3.02
C GLY A 165 -24.74 -5.98 2.33
N GLY A 166 -23.83 -6.78 1.75
CA GLY A 166 -22.68 -6.30 0.97
C GLY A 166 -21.61 -7.36 0.76
N THR A 167 -20.58 -6.98 0.02
CA THR A 167 -19.40 -7.81 -0.23
C THR A 167 -18.15 -7.10 0.28
N LEU A 168 -17.34 -7.80 1.05
CA LEU A 168 -16.02 -7.35 1.48
C LEU A 168 -14.97 -8.06 0.62
N ILE A 169 -14.00 -7.30 0.10
CA ILE A 169 -12.83 -7.83 -0.61
C ILE A 169 -11.60 -7.34 0.13
N VAL A 170 -10.82 -8.26 0.71
CA VAL A 170 -9.54 -7.95 1.35
C VAL A 170 -8.42 -8.27 0.36
N TRP A 171 -7.46 -7.36 0.20
CA TRP A 171 -6.38 -7.50 -0.77
C TRP A 171 -5.08 -6.83 -0.32
N PRO A 172 -3.88 -7.40 -0.64
CA PRO A 172 -2.59 -6.81 -0.33
C PRO A 172 -2.09 -5.89 -1.45
N GLY A 173 -1.47 -4.76 -1.08
CA GLY A 173 -0.54 -4.06 -1.95
C GLY A 173 0.81 -4.77 -1.90
N ILE A 174 1.11 -5.55 -2.94
CA ILE A 174 2.37 -6.27 -3.11
C ILE A 174 3.40 -5.33 -3.72
N ALA A 175 4.66 -5.39 -3.25
CA ALA A 175 5.78 -4.63 -3.82
C ALA A 175 5.49 -3.13 -3.96
N GLU A 176 4.86 -2.50 -2.96
CA GLU A 176 4.55 -1.06 -2.96
C GLU A 176 5.82 -0.23 -2.99
N GLU A 177 6.86 -0.63 -2.28
CA GLU A 177 8.18 0.04 -2.25
C GLU A 177 8.85 0.13 -3.64
N LEU A 178 8.39 -0.70 -4.57
CA LEU A 178 8.77 -0.68 -5.99
C LEU A 178 7.71 0.00 -6.88
N VAL A 179 6.55 0.40 -6.30
CA VAL A 179 5.33 0.87 -6.99
C VAL A 179 4.90 -0.09 -8.12
N ALA A 180 4.82 -1.38 -7.80
CA ALA A 180 4.88 -2.41 -8.83
C ALA A 180 3.77 -3.48 -8.74
N SER A 181 2.56 -3.18 -8.24
CA SER A 181 1.45 -4.14 -8.28
C SER A 181 0.11 -3.53 -8.66
N LYS A 182 -0.29 -2.40 -8.10
CA LYS A 182 -1.67 -1.90 -8.18
C LYS A 182 -2.08 -1.50 -9.60
N ALA A 183 -1.12 -1.00 -10.42
CA ALA A 183 -1.37 -0.75 -11.84
C ALA A 183 -1.74 -2.02 -12.61
N TRP A 184 -1.12 -3.16 -12.31
CA TRP A 184 -1.46 -4.46 -12.91
C TRP A 184 -2.82 -4.97 -12.45
N TYR A 185 -3.19 -4.75 -11.17
CA TYR A 185 -4.54 -5.09 -10.68
C TYR A 185 -5.61 -4.32 -11.43
N VAL A 186 -5.41 -3.02 -11.67
CA VAL A 186 -6.36 -2.19 -12.42
C VAL A 186 -6.39 -2.58 -13.88
N ARG A 187 -5.23 -2.77 -14.53
CA ARG A 187 -5.13 -3.19 -15.93
C ARG A 187 -5.90 -4.49 -16.21
N ASP A 188 -5.81 -5.45 -15.29
CA ASP A 188 -6.39 -6.77 -15.45
C ASP A 188 -7.85 -6.85 -14.94
N GLY A 189 -8.47 -5.69 -14.59
CA GLY A 189 -9.89 -5.57 -14.28
C GLY A 189 -10.31 -6.01 -12.88
N TYR A 190 -9.38 -6.22 -11.96
CA TYR A 190 -9.70 -6.66 -10.59
C TYR A 190 -10.52 -5.63 -9.80
N PHE A 191 -10.52 -4.37 -10.21
CA PHE A 191 -11.28 -3.28 -9.57
C PHE A 191 -12.57 -2.89 -10.31
N ASP A 192 -12.91 -3.49 -11.46
CA ASP A 192 -14.04 -3.07 -12.31
C ASP A 192 -15.42 -3.20 -11.63
N LYS A 193 -15.56 -4.12 -10.66
CA LYS A 193 -16.83 -4.41 -9.97
C LYS A 193 -16.83 -3.96 -8.51
N ILE A 194 -15.93 -3.07 -8.13
CA ILE A 194 -15.81 -2.52 -6.80
C ILE A 194 -16.53 -1.17 -6.75
N ASP A 195 -17.34 -0.95 -5.72
CA ASP A 195 -18.06 0.31 -5.54
C ASP A 195 -17.21 1.36 -4.82
N LEU A 196 -16.42 0.93 -3.83
CA LEU A 196 -15.56 1.76 -2.99
C LEU A 196 -14.29 1.01 -2.61
N CYS A 197 -13.19 1.73 -2.47
CA CYS A 197 -11.95 1.21 -1.90
C CYS A 197 -11.54 2.02 -0.66
N ILE A 198 -11.33 1.33 0.47
CA ILE A 198 -10.73 1.89 1.67
C ILE A 198 -9.36 1.25 1.82
N PHE A 199 -8.34 2.06 1.76
CA PHE A 199 -6.95 1.68 1.91
C PHE A 199 -6.40 2.20 3.23
N THR A 200 -5.40 1.53 3.79
CA THR A 200 -4.73 1.98 5.01
C THR A 200 -3.23 2.09 4.81
N HIS A 201 -2.61 3.02 5.51
CA HIS A 201 -1.17 3.19 5.53
C HIS A 201 -0.71 3.66 6.91
N VAL A 202 0.41 3.14 7.35
CA VAL A 202 1.06 3.55 8.61
C VAL A 202 1.36 5.05 8.64
N SER A 203 1.24 5.64 9.83
CA SER A 203 1.59 7.04 10.08
C SER A 203 1.88 7.25 11.57
N SER A 204 2.18 8.47 11.96
CA SER A 204 2.31 8.88 13.36
C SER A 204 1.06 9.58 13.92
N ASN A 205 -0.01 9.69 13.13
CA ASN A 205 -1.28 10.27 13.56
C ASN A 205 -2.46 9.56 12.88
N LEU A 206 -3.66 9.75 13.42
CA LEU A 206 -4.89 9.27 12.82
C LEU A 206 -5.44 10.36 11.90
N SER A 207 -5.36 10.15 10.59
CA SER A 207 -5.67 11.18 9.60
C SER A 207 -6.20 10.63 8.29
N VAL A 208 -6.87 11.48 7.53
CA VAL A 208 -7.38 11.23 6.19
C VAL A 208 -7.36 12.52 5.37
N SER A 209 -7.25 12.41 4.06
CA SER A 209 -7.30 13.55 3.13
C SER A 209 -8.19 13.25 1.92
N TYR A 210 -8.57 14.29 1.17
CA TYR A 210 -9.31 14.15 -0.08
C TYR A 210 -8.72 15.01 -1.19
N GLY A 211 -9.14 14.71 -2.42
CA GLY A 211 -8.62 15.36 -3.61
C GLY A 211 -7.15 15.02 -3.85
N GLN A 212 -6.49 15.85 -4.63
CA GLN A 212 -5.05 15.78 -4.85
C GLN A 212 -4.34 16.64 -3.79
N ALA A 213 -4.02 16.05 -2.64
CA ALA A 213 -3.44 16.79 -1.52
C ALA A 213 -1.92 16.98 -1.66
N THR A 214 -1.14 15.89 -1.69
CA THR A 214 0.32 15.90 -1.82
C THR A 214 0.80 14.65 -2.56
N GLY A 215 2.04 14.68 -3.04
CA GLY A 215 2.68 13.54 -3.68
C GLY A 215 2.76 13.66 -5.19
N THR A 216 3.47 12.73 -5.77
CA THR A 216 3.67 12.60 -7.22
C THR A 216 3.21 11.23 -7.69
N GLY A 217 2.90 11.10 -8.96
CA GLY A 217 2.97 9.83 -9.64
C GLY A 217 4.40 9.59 -10.14
N LEU A 218 4.65 8.40 -10.66
CA LEU A 218 5.93 8.06 -11.27
C LEU A 218 5.79 6.95 -12.32
N ILE A 219 6.80 6.86 -13.18
CA ILE A 219 7.12 5.68 -13.95
C ILE A 219 8.54 5.23 -13.62
N SER A 220 8.69 3.94 -13.37
CA SER A 220 9.94 3.24 -13.03
C SER A 220 10.38 2.43 -14.24
N VAL A 221 11.58 2.72 -14.77
CA VAL A 221 12.05 2.13 -16.03
C VAL A 221 13.51 1.73 -15.93
N GLU A 222 13.82 0.50 -16.31
CA GLU A 222 15.18 0.03 -16.48
C GLU A 222 15.55 0.03 -17.98
N TYR A 223 16.66 0.69 -18.34
CA TYR A 223 17.24 0.70 -19.67
C TYR A 223 18.45 -0.23 -19.67
N THR A 224 18.45 -1.19 -20.57
CA THR A 224 19.57 -2.12 -20.78
C THR A 224 20.20 -1.87 -22.12
N PHE A 225 21.50 -1.62 -22.11
CA PHE A 225 22.34 -1.45 -23.29
C PHE A 225 23.10 -2.75 -23.56
N GLU A 226 23.17 -3.12 -24.83
CA GLU A 226 23.90 -4.30 -25.32
C GLU A 226 24.94 -3.84 -26.38
N GLY A 227 26.18 -4.20 -26.16
CA GLY A 227 27.32 -3.90 -27.00
C GLY A 227 28.14 -5.15 -27.36
N GLU A 228 29.45 -4.98 -27.51
CA GLU A 228 30.36 -6.06 -27.91
C GLU A 228 31.59 -6.08 -26.99
N ALA A 229 31.92 -7.24 -26.43
CA ALA A 229 33.09 -7.40 -25.56
C ALA A 229 34.39 -7.44 -26.39
N ALA A 230 35.44 -6.88 -25.84
CA ALA A 230 36.80 -6.95 -26.38
C ALA A 230 37.84 -6.82 -25.28
N HIS A 231 39.08 -7.16 -25.56
CA HIS A 231 40.20 -6.89 -24.67
C HIS A 231 40.48 -5.39 -24.61
N SER A 232 40.26 -4.73 -23.49
CA SER A 232 40.30 -3.28 -23.35
C SER A 232 41.67 -2.65 -23.74
N ALA A 233 42.77 -3.34 -23.53
CA ALA A 233 44.12 -2.87 -23.92
C ALA A 233 44.59 -3.42 -25.26
N GLY A 234 44.24 -4.68 -25.59
CA GLY A 234 44.78 -5.34 -26.79
C GLY A 234 44.06 -5.02 -28.08
N ALA A 235 42.72 -4.88 -28.04
CA ALA A 235 41.90 -4.64 -29.23
C ALA A 235 40.58 -3.90 -28.92
N PRO A 236 40.62 -2.73 -28.22
CA PRO A 236 39.39 -2.03 -27.80
C PRO A 236 38.51 -1.63 -29.00
N TRP A 237 39.09 -1.38 -30.17
CA TRP A 237 38.36 -1.03 -31.40
C TRP A 237 37.42 -2.12 -31.93
N ARG A 238 37.52 -3.36 -31.39
CA ARG A 238 36.62 -4.44 -31.71
C ARG A 238 35.39 -4.49 -30.76
N GLY A 239 35.47 -3.75 -29.65
CA GLY A 239 34.39 -3.66 -28.69
C GLY A 239 33.40 -2.54 -28.98
N ARG A 240 32.25 -2.61 -28.31
CA ARG A 240 31.23 -1.56 -28.18
C ARG A 240 30.79 -1.54 -26.72
N SER A 241 31.18 -0.47 -26.01
CA SER A 241 30.93 -0.38 -24.57
C SER A 241 29.47 -0.04 -24.29
N ALA A 242 28.75 -0.97 -23.71
CA ALA A 242 27.41 -0.74 -23.21
C ALA A 242 27.39 0.22 -22.00
N LEU A 243 28.48 0.22 -21.20
CA LEU A 243 28.61 1.14 -20.06
C LEU A 243 28.73 2.60 -20.55
N ASP A 244 29.52 2.86 -21.61
CA ASP A 244 29.63 4.21 -22.18
C ASP A 244 28.27 4.71 -22.68
N ALA A 245 27.46 3.83 -23.26
CA ALA A 245 26.08 4.15 -23.66
C ALA A 245 25.21 4.54 -22.46
N ALA A 246 25.25 3.75 -21.38
CA ALA A 246 24.47 4.03 -20.17
C ALA A 246 24.93 5.33 -19.47
N GLU A 247 26.24 5.60 -19.46
CA GLU A 247 26.80 6.88 -18.97
C GLU A 247 26.35 8.06 -19.81
N LEU A 248 26.42 7.95 -21.16
CA LEU A 248 25.94 9.00 -22.06
C LEU A 248 24.45 9.26 -21.90
N MET A 249 23.63 8.24 -21.70
CA MET A 249 22.23 8.41 -21.35
C MET A 249 22.08 9.20 -20.06
N ASN A 250 22.83 8.86 -19.02
CA ASN A 250 22.76 9.54 -17.73
C ASN A 250 23.20 11.00 -17.81
N ILE A 251 24.28 11.28 -18.54
CA ILE A 251 24.76 12.65 -18.81
C ILE A 251 23.71 13.43 -19.60
N GLY A 252 23.18 12.88 -20.69
CA GLY A 252 22.18 13.52 -21.53
C GLY A 252 20.89 13.82 -20.75
N TRP A 253 20.45 12.90 -19.88
CA TRP A 253 19.33 13.13 -18.98
C TRP A 253 19.61 14.26 -17.97
N ASN A 254 20.81 14.34 -17.40
CA ASN A 254 21.17 15.41 -16.46
C ASN A 254 21.16 16.80 -17.12
N TYR A 255 21.58 16.93 -18.39
CA TYR A 255 21.44 18.17 -19.15
C TYR A 255 19.97 18.51 -19.45
N LYS A 256 19.15 17.50 -19.78
CA LYS A 256 17.70 17.69 -19.95
C LYS A 256 17.02 18.14 -18.65
N ARG A 257 17.43 17.57 -17.52
CA ARG A 257 16.86 17.84 -16.19
C ARG A 257 16.98 19.32 -15.79
N GLU A 258 18.02 20.03 -16.23
CA GLU A 258 18.19 21.47 -15.99
C GLU A 258 16.98 22.28 -16.47
N HIS A 259 16.32 21.83 -17.54
CA HIS A 259 15.19 22.51 -18.18
C HIS A 259 13.82 21.99 -17.74
N LEU A 260 13.75 21.17 -16.69
CA LEU A 260 12.49 20.66 -16.15
C LEU A 260 11.93 21.57 -15.05
N HIS A 261 10.60 21.62 -14.95
CA HIS A 261 9.94 22.36 -13.87
C HIS A 261 10.36 21.84 -12.49
N PRO A 262 10.55 22.69 -11.46
CA PRO A 262 11.04 22.30 -10.13
C PRO A 262 10.22 21.22 -9.39
N LEU A 263 8.96 20.99 -9.77
CA LEU A 263 8.13 19.92 -9.21
C LEU A 263 8.47 18.53 -9.76
N LYS A 264 9.16 18.46 -10.90
CA LYS A 264 9.62 17.21 -11.49
C LYS A 264 10.85 16.67 -10.75
N ARG A 265 10.89 15.35 -10.58
CA ARG A 265 12.03 14.66 -9.95
C ARG A 265 12.42 13.45 -10.78
N SER A 266 13.69 13.12 -10.74
CA SER A 266 14.21 11.86 -11.28
C SER A 266 15.37 11.37 -10.42
N HIS A 267 15.48 10.06 -10.33
CA HIS A 267 16.52 9.36 -9.59
C HIS A 267 16.99 8.20 -10.45
N SER A 268 18.24 7.78 -10.32
CA SER A 268 18.77 6.65 -11.07
C SER A 268 19.87 5.91 -10.30
N ILE A 269 19.98 4.63 -10.60
CA ILE A 269 21.11 3.79 -10.18
C ILE A 269 21.56 2.95 -11.39
N PHE A 270 22.86 2.62 -11.45
CA PHE A 270 23.32 1.56 -12.34
C PHE A 270 23.06 0.21 -11.68
N THR A 271 22.35 -0.66 -12.37
CA THR A 271 22.03 -2.03 -11.91
C THR A 271 23.01 -3.05 -12.48
N ASP A 272 23.68 -2.71 -13.59
CA ASP A 272 24.74 -3.48 -14.22
C ASP A 272 25.75 -2.50 -14.87
N ALA A 273 27.03 -2.65 -14.60
CA ALA A 273 28.08 -1.75 -15.11
C ALA A 273 29.31 -2.50 -15.65
N GLY A 274 29.17 -3.81 -15.94
CA GLY A 274 30.23 -4.70 -16.39
C GLY A 274 30.98 -5.37 -15.22
N ASP A 275 31.96 -6.24 -15.56
CA ASP A 275 32.57 -7.16 -14.59
C ASP A 275 33.96 -6.70 -14.12
N GLN A 276 34.88 -6.37 -15.06
CA GLN A 276 36.26 -5.99 -14.74
C GLN A 276 36.88 -5.08 -15.83
N PRO A 277 37.86 -4.20 -15.47
CA PRO A 277 38.33 -3.13 -16.35
C PRO A 277 39.05 -3.58 -17.62
N ASN A 278 39.57 -4.82 -17.68
CA ASN A 278 40.27 -5.32 -18.87
C ASN A 278 39.34 -5.93 -19.92
N VAL A 279 38.04 -5.91 -19.71
CA VAL A 279 37.00 -6.34 -20.66
C VAL A 279 36.08 -5.17 -20.97
N VAL A 280 35.91 -4.83 -22.26
CA VAL A 280 34.89 -3.85 -22.68
C VAL A 280 33.52 -4.36 -22.28
N PRO A 281 32.70 -3.62 -21.47
CA PRO A 281 31.41 -4.09 -21.02
C PRO A 281 30.45 -4.28 -22.20
N SER A 282 30.01 -5.53 -22.42
CA SER A 282 29.03 -5.86 -23.47
C SER A 282 27.59 -5.68 -23.02
N LYS A 283 27.35 -5.49 -21.72
CA LYS A 283 26.03 -5.20 -21.14
C LYS A 283 26.18 -4.19 -20.03
N ALA A 284 25.23 -3.25 -19.95
CA ALA A 284 25.07 -2.33 -18.83
C ALA A 284 23.59 -1.93 -18.69
N SER A 285 23.14 -1.68 -17.47
CA SER A 285 21.77 -1.29 -17.20
C SER A 285 21.73 -0.10 -16.23
N ILE A 286 20.78 0.80 -16.47
CA ILE A 286 20.50 1.94 -15.62
C ILE A 286 19.00 2.03 -15.35
N TRP A 287 18.63 2.12 -14.08
CA TRP A 287 17.25 2.15 -13.62
C TRP A 287 16.88 3.55 -13.15
N TYR A 288 15.79 4.10 -13.72
CA TYR A 288 15.27 5.45 -13.46
C TYR A 288 13.89 5.44 -12.82
N TYR A 289 13.66 6.42 -11.94
CA TYR A 289 12.34 6.93 -11.55
C TYR A 289 12.13 8.30 -12.15
N PHE A 290 11.01 8.52 -12.86
CA PHE A 290 10.57 9.81 -13.38
C PHE A 290 9.27 10.21 -12.70
N ARG A 291 9.28 11.32 -11.94
CA ARG A 291 8.19 11.74 -11.07
C ARG A 291 7.63 13.10 -11.46
N ASP A 292 6.29 13.21 -11.53
CA ASP A 292 5.56 14.47 -11.69
C ASP A 292 4.22 14.42 -10.95
N ILE A 293 3.59 15.59 -10.80
CA ILE A 293 2.25 15.74 -10.22
C ILE A 293 1.13 15.44 -11.24
N THR A 294 1.46 15.24 -12.53
CA THR A 294 0.52 14.95 -13.62
C THR A 294 0.97 13.75 -14.44
N TYR A 295 0.00 13.00 -14.97
CA TYR A 295 0.24 11.91 -15.91
C TYR A 295 1.01 12.37 -17.15
N GLU A 296 0.56 13.47 -17.76
CA GLU A 296 1.19 14.02 -18.98
C GLU A 296 2.64 14.40 -18.73
N GLY A 297 2.94 14.94 -17.56
CA GLY A 297 4.30 15.29 -17.17
C GLY A 297 5.19 14.07 -16.99
N ILE A 298 4.69 12.98 -16.39
CA ILE A 298 5.38 11.70 -16.25
C ILE A 298 5.67 11.11 -17.62
N MET A 299 4.65 10.99 -18.48
CA MET A 299 4.79 10.42 -19.82
C MET A 299 5.70 11.23 -20.72
N LYS A 300 5.70 12.57 -20.56
CA LYS A 300 6.67 13.41 -21.27
C LYS A 300 8.11 13.13 -20.85
N MET A 301 8.39 12.99 -19.56
CA MET A 301 9.73 12.64 -19.07
C MET A 301 10.16 11.26 -19.55
N TYR A 302 9.28 10.28 -19.55
CA TYR A 302 9.53 8.94 -20.07
C TYR A 302 9.87 8.96 -21.57
N ASN A 303 9.10 9.69 -22.38
CA ASN A 303 9.38 9.83 -23.82
C ASN A 303 10.70 10.56 -24.10
N ASP A 304 10.99 11.62 -23.33
CA ASP A 304 12.27 12.33 -23.43
C ASP A 304 13.45 11.39 -23.08
N ALA A 305 13.31 10.56 -22.04
CA ALA A 305 14.32 9.58 -21.64
C ALA A 305 14.53 8.48 -22.69
N ASN A 306 13.46 7.98 -23.31
CA ASN A 306 13.56 7.02 -24.42
C ASN A 306 14.35 7.59 -25.61
N ASN A 307 14.12 8.85 -25.97
CA ASN A 307 14.86 9.52 -27.05
C ASN A 307 16.34 9.68 -26.69
N ILE A 308 16.65 10.02 -25.43
CA ILE A 308 18.04 10.15 -24.97
C ILE A 308 18.74 8.79 -24.98
N ALA A 309 18.05 7.71 -24.53
CA ALA A 309 18.59 6.35 -24.56
C ALA A 309 18.91 5.89 -25.97
N GLN A 310 18.02 6.16 -26.94
CA GLN A 310 18.29 5.88 -28.38
C GLN A 310 19.47 6.69 -28.91
N GLY A 311 19.56 7.98 -28.55
CA GLY A 311 20.70 8.82 -28.91
C GLY A 311 22.02 8.29 -28.36
N ALA A 312 22.05 7.86 -27.12
CA ALA A 312 23.23 7.24 -26.48
C ALA A 312 23.64 5.94 -27.18
N ALA A 313 22.68 5.07 -27.50
CA ALA A 313 22.94 3.84 -28.24
C ALA A 313 23.50 4.11 -29.64
N MET A 314 23.00 5.12 -30.37
CA MET A 314 23.52 5.53 -31.67
C MET A 314 24.95 6.05 -31.58
N MET A 315 25.28 6.84 -30.55
CA MET A 315 26.64 7.40 -30.38
C MET A 315 27.69 6.33 -30.08
N THR A 316 27.29 5.20 -29.49
CA THR A 316 28.21 4.13 -29.07
C THR A 316 28.14 2.88 -29.95
N ASP A 317 27.30 2.92 -31.01
CA ASP A 317 27.05 1.76 -31.87
C ASP A 317 26.58 0.51 -31.08
N THR A 318 25.71 0.74 -30.07
CA THR A 318 25.10 -0.28 -29.20
C THR A 318 23.60 -0.40 -29.47
N LYS A 319 22.93 -1.34 -28.80
CA LYS A 319 21.46 -1.46 -28.81
C LYS A 319 20.91 -1.13 -27.42
N VAL A 320 19.70 -0.56 -27.35
CA VAL A 320 19.02 -0.30 -26.09
C VAL A 320 17.62 -0.90 -26.09
N THR A 321 17.25 -1.50 -24.97
CA THR A 321 15.89 -1.92 -24.63
C THR A 321 15.47 -1.25 -23.33
N SER A 322 14.16 -1.05 -23.15
CA SER A 322 13.60 -0.53 -21.88
C SER A 322 12.54 -1.47 -21.34
N LYS A 323 12.48 -1.57 -20.03
CA LYS A 323 11.47 -2.35 -19.30
C LYS A 323 10.84 -1.46 -18.23
N ILE A 324 9.51 -1.35 -18.23
CA ILE A 324 8.78 -0.70 -17.14
C ILE A 324 8.79 -1.66 -15.94
N VAL A 325 9.24 -1.16 -14.81
CA VAL A 325 9.39 -1.91 -13.54
C VAL A 325 8.25 -1.63 -12.59
N GLY A 326 7.69 -0.41 -12.64
CA GLY A 326 6.59 -0.02 -11.80
C GLY A 326 5.97 1.29 -12.26
N THR A 327 4.75 1.57 -11.83
CA THR A 327 4.06 2.83 -12.11
C THR A 327 3.16 3.24 -10.97
N ALA A 328 2.96 4.55 -10.79
CA ALA A 328 1.99 5.11 -9.88
C ALA A 328 1.37 6.37 -10.49
N TRP A 329 0.06 6.43 -10.59
CA TRP A 329 -0.64 7.68 -10.90
C TRP A 329 -0.57 8.65 -9.71
N PRO A 330 -0.60 9.99 -9.95
CA PRO A 330 -0.77 10.96 -8.88
C PRO A 330 -2.12 10.69 -8.15
N ARG A 331 -2.08 10.52 -6.84
CA ARG A 331 -3.25 10.13 -6.02
C ARG A 331 -4.34 11.18 -6.04
N HIS A 332 -5.59 10.76 -6.11
CA HIS A 332 -6.76 11.61 -5.91
C HIS A 332 -7.80 10.88 -5.06
N PHE A 333 -8.01 11.31 -3.82
CA PHE A 333 -8.92 10.63 -2.90
C PHE A 333 -10.33 11.22 -2.88
N ASN A 334 -11.31 10.35 -2.66
CA ASN A 334 -12.73 10.68 -2.70
C ASN A 334 -13.15 11.50 -1.48
N LYS A 335 -13.75 12.68 -1.72
CA LYS A 335 -14.14 13.60 -0.66
C LYS A 335 -15.22 13.03 0.25
N VAL A 336 -16.23 12.36 -0.30
CA VAL A 336 -17.37 11.84 0.47
C VAL A 336 -16.91 10.75 1.44
N ILE A 337 -16.03 9.85 0.97
CA ILE A 337 -15.46 8.80 1.83
C ILE A 337 -14.58 9.43 2.90
N ALA A 338 -13.73 10.40 2.54
CA ALA A 338 -12.83 11.06 3.49
C ALA A 338 -13.56 11.84 4.58
N GLU A 339 -14.62 12.58 4.24
CA GLU A 339 -15.43 13.32 5.22
C GLU A 339 -16.17 12.36 6.16
N THR A 340 -16.72 11.25 5.64
CA THR A 340 -17.35 10.21 6.45
C THR A 340 -16.34 9.55 7.39
N MET A 341 -15.17 9.18 6.88
CA MET A 341 -14.08 8.60 7.67
C MET A 341 -13.57 9.56 8.74
N TYR A 342 -13.46 10.85 8.44
CA TYR A 342 -12.99 11.85 9.40
C TYR A 342 -13.93 11.99 10.60
N GLN A 343 -15.25 11.86 10.42
CA GLN A 343 -16.20 11.81 11.53
C GLN A 343 -15.95 10.60 12.44
N ASN A 344 -15.55 9.47 11.87
CA ASN A 344 -15.18 8.28 12.61
C ASN A 344 -13.83 8.44 13.33
N ILE A 345 -12.86 9.09 12.69
CA ILE A 345 -11.58 9.49 13.32
C ILE A 345 -11.86 10.32 14.57
N GLN A 346 -12.71 11.35 14.48
CA GLN A 346 -13.08 12.19 15.62
C GLN A 346 -13.79 11.41 16.75
N THR A 347 -14.54 10.37 16.40
CA THR A 347 -15.24 9.52 17.37
C THR A 347 -14.29 8.54 18.07
N VAL A 348 -13.37 7.93 17.35
CA VAL A 348 -12.39 6.99 17.88
C VAL A 348 -11.31 7.68 18.70
N GLY A 349 -10.78 8.79 18.21
CA GLY A 349 -9.67 9.51 18.82
C GLY A 349 -8.31 8.80 18.69
N LEU A 350 -7.26 9.43 19.20
CA LEU A 350 -5.94 8.80 19.29
C LEU A 350 -5.91 7.76 20.43
N PRO A 351 -5.06 6.73 20.32
CA PRO A 351 -4.83 5.80 21.43
C PRO A 351 -4.30 6.52 22.69
N SER A 352 -4.58 5.91 23.85
CA SER A 352 -3.94 6.33 25.11
C SER A 352 -2.53 5.74 25.17
N TRP A 353 -1.53 6.60 24.99
CA TRP A 353 -0.12 6.21 25.08
C TRP A 353 0.30 6.06 26.54
N SER A 354 1.05 5.01 26.86
CA SER A 354 1.64 4.84 28.19
C SER A 354 2.90 5.71 28.35
N ALA A 355 3.43 5.77 29.57
CA ALA A 355 4.69 6.48 29.83
C ALA A 355 5.87 5.81 29.10
N GLU A 356 5.84 4.49 28.98
CA GLU A 356 6.84 3.70 28.27
C GLU A 356 6.79 3.96 26.77
N ASP A 357 5.58 4.08 26.16
CA ASP A 357 5.41 4.43 24.74
C ASP A 357 6.00 5.81 24.44
N GLN A 358 5.72 6.80 25.30
CA GLN A 358 6.28 8.16 25.16
C GLN A 358 7.80 8.17 25.37
N THR A 359 8.30 7.39 26.32
CA THR A 359 9.73 7.25 26.59
C THR A 359 10.46 6.66 25.38
N LEU A 360 9.91 5.59 24.76
CA LEU A 360 10.46 5.03 23.53
C LEU A 360 10.52 6.10 22.43
N ALA A 361 9.40 6.79 22.18
CA ALA A 361 9.33 7.76 21.09
C ALA A 361 10.33 8.90 21.26
N GLN A 362 10.43 9.49 22.45
CA GLN A 362 11.38 10.57 22.74
C GLN A 362 12.84 10.09 22.65
N ALA A 363 13.14 8.87 23.11
CA ALA A 363 14.48 8.31 23.04
C ALA A 363 14.91 8.07 21.57
N VAL A 364 14.01 7.54 20.72
CA VAL A 364 14.30 7.34 19.29
C VAL A 364 14.45 8.68 18.58
N GLN A 365 13.57 9.65 18.82
CA GLN A 365 13.68 11.01 18.26
C GLN A 365 15.02 11.66 18.60
N LYS A 366 15.50 11.48 19.84
CA LYS A 366 16.81 11.97 20.28
C LYS A 366 17.95 11.23 19.58
N GLU A 367 17.89 9.89 19.48
CA GLU A 367 18.93 9.05 18.85
C GLU A 367 19.17 9.43 17.39
N VAL A 368 18.10 9.76 16.66
CA VAL A 368 18.19 10.13 15.23
C VAL A 368 18.30 11.65 15.00
N ASN A 369 18.45 12.44 16.04
CA ASN A 369 18.50 13.92 15.99
C ASN A 369 17.29 14.53 15.25
N SER A 370 16.09 14.04 15.55
CA SER A 370 14.84 14.57 14.99
C SER A 370 14.59 16.02 15.46
N ASP A 371 14.06 16.85 14.56
CA ASP A 371 13.57 18.20 14.92
C ASP A 371 12.32 18.11 15.83
N ASN A 372 11.59 16.99 15.79
CA ASN A 372 10.46 16.72 16.68
C ASN A 372 10.93 15.83 17.85
N THR A 373 10.86 16.35 19.07
CA THR A 373 11.22 15.66 20.30
C THR A 373 10.05 15.50 21.27
N ALA A 374 8.82 15.78 20.82
CA ALA A 374 7.62 15.79 21.67
C ALA A 374 7.10 14.37 22.02
N GLY A 375 7.64 13.32 21.41
CA GLY A 375 7.11 11.97 21.53
C GLY A 375 5.96 11.69 20.58
N LEU A 376 5.04 10.81 20.97
CA LEU A 376 3.86 10.43 20.19
C LEU A 376 2.81 11.54 20.19
N ALA A 377 2.06 11.63 19.09
CA ALA A 377 1.00 12.61 18.93
C ALA A 377 -0.12 12.45 19.97
N THR A 378 -0.57 13.56 20.53
CA THR A 378 -1.68 13.63 21.51
C THR A 378 -2.89 14.38 20.97
N GLU A 379 -2.79 14.98 19.79
CA GLU A 379 -3.85 15.72 19.12
C GLU A 379 -4.10 15.15 17.73
N LEU A 380 -5.37 15.06 17.35
CA LEU A 380 -5.79 14.60 16.02
C LEU A 380 -5.41 15.61 14.94
N SER A 381 -4.93 15.10 13.82
CA SER A 381 -4.78 15.91 12.61
C SER A 381 -6.14 16.34 12.05
N ALA A 382 -6.20 17.55 11.49
CA ALA A 382 -7.37 18.01 10.75
C ALA A 382 -7.56 17.21 9.45
N LEU A 383 -8.80 17.22 8.91
CA LEU A 383 -9.08 16.66 7.58
C LEU A 383 -8.18 17.34 6.53
N GLY A 384 -7.35 16.53 5.86
CA GLY A 384 -6.48 17.01 4.80
C GLY A 384 -7.28 17.45 3.58
N LYS A 385 -6.98 18.65 3.07
CA LYS A 385 -7.64 19.27 1.90
C LYS A 385 -6.64 19.40 0.76
N PRO A 386 -7.11 19.50 -0.49
CA PRO A 386 -6.25 19.86 -1.61
C PRO A 386 -5.46 21.13 -1.33
N LEU A 387 -4.22 21.16 -1.75
CA LEU A 387 -3.38 22.34 -1.62
C LEU A 387 -3.65 23.33 -2.76
N ASP A 388 -3.65 24.63 -2.48
CA ASP A 388 -3.77 25.69 -3.51
C ASP A 388 -2.60 25.63 -4.51
N ARG A 389 -1.44 25.19 -4.05
CA ARG A 389 -0.26 24.96 -4.88
C ARG A 389 0.25 23.55 -4.65
N PRO A 390 0.30 22.72 -5.71
CA PRO A 390 0.84 21.38 -5.61
C PRO A 390 2.30 21.41 -5.15
N ILE A 391 2.67 20.45 -4.31
CA ILE A 391 4.06 20.21 -3.90
C ILE A 391 4.48 18.81 -4.32
N SER A 392 5.75 18.68 -4.69
CA SER A 392 6.36 17.37 -4.94
C SER A 392 6.45 16.57 -3.64
N GLY A 393 6.40 15.25 -3.74
CA GLY A 393 6.49 14.34 -2.60
C GLY A 393 6.69 12.90 -3.04
N GLY A 394 6.52 11.95 -2.13
CA GLY A 394 6.53 10.52 -2.41
C GLY A 394 5.43 10.10 -3.37
N SER A 395 5.63 8.98 -4.03
CA SER A 395 4.61 8.31 -4.84
C SER A 395 4.16 7.05 -4.11
N ASP A 396 2.96 6.61 -4.44
CA ASP A 396 2.34 5.41 -3.88
C ASP A 396 1.37 4.89 -4.96
N ASP A 397 1.48 3.63 -5.31
CA ASP A 397 0.74 3.06 -6.44
C ASP A 397 -0.76 2.86 -6.16
N ILE A 398 -1.26 3.17 -4.93
CA ILE A 398 -2.70 3.36 -4.68
C ILE A 398 -3.30 4.46 -5.57
N GLY A 399 -2.44 5.31 -6.15
CA GLY A 399 -2.83 6.28 -7.15
C GLY A 399 -3.59 5.65 -8.30
N ASP A 400 -3.11 4.54 -8.87
CA ASP A 400 -3.76 3.84 -9.97
C ASP A 400 -5.19 3.40 -9.61
N ILE A 401 -5.38 2.79 -8.43
CA ILE A 401 -6.70 2.38 -7.94
C ILE A 401 -7.59 3.59 -7.68
N SER A 402 -7.02 4.69 -7.15
CA SER A 402 -7.79 5.90 -6.86
C SER A 402 -8.43 6.55 -8.09
N TRP A 403 -7.91 6.26 -9.29
CA TRP A 403 -8.48 6.70 -10.56
C TRP A 403 -9.37 5.66 -11.24
N ALA A 404 -9.42 4.43 -10.72
CA ALA A 404 -10.28 3.36 -11.19
C ALA A 404 -11.59 3.26 -10.40
N VAL A 405 -11.55 3.53 -9.09
CA VAL A 405 -12.69 3.41 -8.17
C VAL A 405 -12.64 4.50 -7.09
N PRO A 406 -13.80 4.96 -6.55
CA PRO A 406 -13.83 5.88 -5.40
C PRO A 406 -12.98 5.34 -4.24
N THR A 407 -11.86 5.98 -3.93
CA THR A 407 -10.85 5.48 -2.99
C THR A 407 -10.49 6.52 -1.94
N VAL A 408 -10.12 6.06 -0.75
CA VAL A 408 -9.51 6.86 0.32
C VAL A 408 -8.42 6.06 1.02
N THR A 409 -7.41 6.75 1.56
CA THR A 409 -6.39 6.14 2.43
C THR A 409 -6.53 6.68 3.86
N LEU A 410 -6.78 5.79 4.82
CA LEU A 410 -6.65 6.08 6.23
C LEU A 410 -5.17 6.02 6.63
N ARG A 411 -4.66 7.06 7.25
CA ARG A 411 -3.38 7.06 7.94
C ARG A 411 -3.62 6.76 9.42
N PHE A 412 -2.98 5.72 9.98
CA PHE A 412 -3.20 5.29 11.37
C PHE A 412 -1.91 5.35 12.20
N PRO A 413 -2.01 5.64 13.53
CA PRO A 413 -0.86 6.06 14.34
C PRO A 413 -0.08 4.87 14.90
N SER A 414 0.69 4.19 14.06
CA SER A 414 1.55 3.04 14.45
C SER A 414 3.04 3.39 14.45
N ASN A 415 3.41 4.65 14.18
CA ASN A 415 4.81 5.07 14.11
C ASN A 415 5.09 6.30 14.94
N ILE A 416 6.38 6.54 15.21
CA ILE A 416 6.89 7.70 15.94
C ILE A 416 6.98 8.89 14.99
N PRO A 417 6.47 10.11 15.35
CA PRO A 417 6.55 11.28 14.50
C PRO A 417 7.98 11.83 14.37
N GLY A 418 8.27 12.46 13.22
CA GLY A 418 9.54 13.15 12.98
C GLY A 418 10.71 12.26 12.62
N LEU A 419 10.49 10.96 12.36
CA LEU A 419 11.54 10.05 11.87
C LEU A 419 11.74 10.24 10.36
N GLN A 420 12.94 9.93 9.88
CA GLN A 420 13.26 9.93 8.47
C GLN A 420 12.57 8.73 7.79
N GLY A 421 11.90 8.95 6.65
CA GLY A 421 11.30 7.87 5.87
C GLY A 421 12.34 6.87 5.36
N HIS A 422 11.93 5.61 5.14
CA HIS A 422 12.78 4.52 4.66
C HIS A 422 14.07 4.35 5.48
N HIS A 423 13.94 4.34 6.80
CA HIS A 423 15.06 4.28 7.73
C HIS A 423 14.82 3.24 8.83
N TRP A 424 15.86 2.56 9.29
CA TRP A 424 15.77 1.54 10.34
C TRP A 424 15.01 2.00 11.60
N SER A 425 15.08 3.31 11.93
CA SER A 425 14.42 3.84 13.13
C SER A 425 12.89 3.70 13.10
N ASN A 426 12.27 3.67 11.91
CA ASN A 426 10.83 3.43 11.81
C ASN A 426 10.46 2.01 12.24
N ALA A 427 11.32 1.01 12.02
CA ALA A 427 11.06 -0.37 12.42
C ALA A 427 10.99 -0.56 13.95
N ILE A 428 11.57 0.37 14.73
CA ILE A 428 11.59 0.29 16.21
C ILE A 428 10.18 0.20 16.81
N ALA A 429 9.21 0.95 16.29
CA ALA A 429 7.86 0.97 16.84
C ALA A 429 6.98 -0.19 16.33
N MET A 430 7.34 -0.84 15.22
CA MET A 430 6.44 -1.62 14.37
C MET A 430 5.98 -2.97 14.94
N ALA A 431 6.58 -3.47 16.02
CA ALA A 431 6.11 -4.64 16.78
C ALA A 431 6.16 -4.33 18.29
N THR A 432 5.57 -3.19 18.66
CA THR A 432 5.50 -2.69 20.04
C THR A 432 4.08 -2.25 20.37
N PRO A 433 3.77 -1.97 21.65
CA PRO A 433 2.48 -1.42 22.03
C PRO A 433 2.04 -0.17 21.25
N VAL A 434 2.99 0.61 20.70
CA VAL A 434 2.66 1.77 19.82
C VAL A 434 1.94 1.28 18.56
N ALA A 435 2.51 0.31 17.84
CA ALA A 435 1.90 -0.24 16.63
C ALA A 435 0.58 -0.98 16.94
N HIS A 436 0.53 -1.74 18.03
CA HIS A 436 -0.66 -2.51 18.43
C HIS A 436 -1.87 -1.60 18.73
N LYS A 437 -1.66 -0.56 19.53
CA LYS A 437 -2.69 0.44 19.87
C LYS A 437 -3.13 1.24 18.63
N GLY A 438 -2.15 1.68 17.83
CA GLY A 438 -2.39 2.43 16.59
C GLY A 438 -3.15 1.60 15.57
N GLY A 439 -2.79 0.33 15.39
CA GLY A 439 -3.48 -0.62 14.51
C GLY A 439 -4.93 -0.87 14.96
N THR A 440 -5.16 -1.10 16.25
CA THR A 440 -6.53 -1.26 16.79
C THR A 440 -7.39 -0.01 16.55
N ALA A 441 -6.84 1.19 16.75
CA ALA A 441 -7.56 2.44 16.47
C ALA A 441 -7.88 2.59 14.97
N GLY A 442 -6.93 2.25 14.10
CA GLY A 442 -7.13 2.22 12.65
C GLY A 442 -8.25 1.28 12.24
N ALA A 443 -8.26 0.05 12.78
CA ALA A 443 -9.29 -0.95 12.50
C ALA A 443 -10.70 -0.48 12.90
N LYS A 444 -10.84 0.23 14.04
CA LYS A 444 -12.13 0.84 14.46
C LYS A 444 -12.62 1.85 13.42
N VAL A 445 -11.74 2.75 12.96
CA VAL A 445 -12.12 3.76 11.96
C VAL A 445 -12.52 3.11 10.64
N VAL A 446 -11.77 2.13 10.15
CA VAL A 446 -12.11 1.38 8.93
C VAL A 446 -13.48 0.72 9.08
N ALA A 447 -13.68 -0.09 10.14
CA ALA A 447 -14.91 -0.83 10.33
C ALA A 447 -16.13 0.10 10.45
N MET A 448 -16.05 1.17 11.24
CA MET A 448 -17.12 2.16 11.38
C MET A 448 -17.44 2.85 10.05
N THR A 449 -16.42 3.15 9.25
CA THR A 449 -16.61 3.79 7.94
C THR A 449 -17.33 2.84 6.98
N VAL A 450 -16.97 1.56 6.94
CA VAL A 450 -17.67 0.55 6.14
C VAL A 450 -19.14 0.44 6.59
N ILE A 451 -19.42 0.41 7.91
CA ILE A 451 -20.81 0.41 8.45
C ILE A 451 -21.61 1.61 7.93
N ASP A 452 -21.02 2.82 7.86
CA ASP A 452 -21.71 3.99 7.31
C ASP A 452 -22.17 3.77 5.87
N PHE A 453 -21.32 3.19 5.02
CA PHE A 453 -21.62 2.92 3.61
C PHE A 453 -22.60 1.74 3.41
N LEU A 454 -22.49 0.69 4.23
CA LEU A 454 -23.43 -0.43 4.21
C LEU A 454 -24.84 -0.01 4.66
N ALA A 455 -24.92 0.83 5.70
CA ALA A 455 -26.17 1.28 6.28
C ALA A 455 -26.86 2.39 5.50
N GLN A 456 -26.13 3.11 4.65
CA GLN A 456 -26.61 4.31 3.94
C GLN A 456 -26.24 4.25 2.43
N PRO A 457 -27.03 3.55 1.60
CA PRO A 457 -26.73 3.42 0.15
C PRO A 457 -26.57 4.76 -0.58
N SER A 458 -27.17 5.83 -0.06
CA SER A 458 -27.00 7.18 -0.61
C SER A 458 -25.58 7.72 -0.51
N LEU A 459 -24.80 7.30 0.48
CA LEU A 459 -23.39 7.66 0.59
C LEU A 459 -22.54 7.00 -0.50
N VAL A 460 -22.84 5.75 -0.85
CA VAL A 460 -22.20 5.05 -1.98
C VAL A 460 -22.45 5.83 -3.27
N GLN A 461 -23.70 6.23 -3.51
CA GLN A 461 -24.05 7.01 -4.69
C GLN A 461 -23.35 8.37 -4.70
N GLN A 462 -23.32 9.09 -3.58
CA GLN A 462 -22.61 10.37 -3.48
C GLN A 462 -21.10 10.23 -3.75
N ALA A 463 -20.47 9.15 -3.26
CA ALA A 463 -19.07 8.87 -3.54
C ALA A 463 -18.82 8.62 -5.04
N LYS A 464 -19.71 7.86 -5.71
CA LYS A 464 -19.68 7.66 -7.16
C LYS A 464 -19.93 8.95 -7.94
N ASP A 465 -20.85 9.79 -7.48
CA ASP A 465 -21.14 11.07 -8.10
C ASP A 465 -19.95 12.03 -8.03
N TYR A 466 -19.26 12.09 -6.87
CA TYR A 466 -18.02 12.84 -6.76
C TYR A 466 -16.94 12.29 -7.70
N PHE A 467 -16.77 10.98 -7.74
CA PHE A 467 -15.79 10.32 -8.62
C PHE A 467 -16.06 10.66 -10.09
N ASN A 468 -17.31 10.48 -10.56
CA ASN A 468 -17.66 10.65 -11.97
C ASN A 468 -17.74 12.13 -12.41
N ASN A 469 -18.29 13.00 -11.54
CA ASN A 469 -18.64 14.38 -11.92
C ASN A 469 -17.62 15.43 -11.47
N VAL A 470 -16.69 15.05 -10.57
CA VAL A 470 -15.64 15.95 -10.07
C VAL A 470 -14.26 15.39 -10.43
N GLN A 471 -13.91 14.20 -9.93
CA GLN A 471 -12.59 13.64 -10.08
C GLN A 471 -12.25 13.26 -11.52
N THR A 472 -13.10 12.45 -12.16
CA THR A 472 -12.84 11.91 -13.50
C THR A 472 -13.54 12.67 -14.63
N LYS A 473 -14.11 13.84 -14.32
CA LYS A 473 -14.84 14.67 -15.28
C LYS A 473 -13.97 15.07 -16.48
N GLU A 474 -12.75 15.51 -16.22
CA GLU A 474 -11.82 16.03 -17.24
C GLU A 474 -10.59 15.13 -17.44
N THR A 475 -10.23 14.35 -16.43
CA THR A 475 -9.08 13.44 -16.44
C THR A 475 -9.58 11.99 -16.36
N ARG A 476 -9.17 11.16 -17.31
CA ARG A 476 -9.47 9.72 -17.30
C ARG A 476 -8.20 8.94 -17.06
N TYR A 477 -8.30 7.89 -16.24
CA TYR A 477 -7.21 6.96 -16.03
C TYR A 477 -6.74 6.32 -17.35
N GLN A 478 -5.44 6.30 -17.55
CA GLN A 478 -4.76 5.61 -18.64
C GLN A 478 -3.60 4.82 -18.03
N PRO A 479 -3.57 3.49 -18.13
CA PRO A 479 -2.44 2.71 -17.65
C PRO A 479 -1.13 3.18 -18.29
N MET A 480 -0.08 3.33 -17.50
CA MET A 480 1.27 3.58 -18.02
C MET A 480 1.96 2.27 -18.43
N ILE A 481 1.34 1.13 -18.16
CA ILE A 481 1.75 -0.21 -18.57
C ILE A 481 0.78 -0.76 -19.62
N THR A 482 1.25 -1.70 -20.43
CA THR A 482 0.48 -2.42 -21.44
C THR A 482 0.41 -3.92 -21.13
N GLU A 483 -0.31 -4.69 -21.92
CA GLU A 483 -0.31 -6.17 -21.83
C GLU A 483 1.08 -6.79 -22.04
N LYS A 484 2.01 -6.05 -22.67
CA LYS A 484 3.39 -6.50 -22.92
C LYS A 484 4.32 -6.28 -21.73
N ASP A 485 3.85 -5.59 -20.69
CA ASP A 485 4.62 -5.28 -19.50
C ASP A 485 4.19 -6.21 -18.35
N PRO A 486 4.82 -7.38 -18.18
CA PRO A 486 4.53 -8.28 -17.07
C PRO A 486 5.05 -7.69 -15.76
N PRO A 487 4.44 -8.03 -14.60
CA PRO A 487 4.98 -7.63 -13.32
C PRO A 487 6.40 -8.19 -13.11
N PRO A 488 7.33 -7.42 -12.54
CA PRO A 488 8.74 -7.82 -12.42
C PRO A 488 8.99 -8.73 -11.21
N ILE A 489 8.30 -9.86 -11.11
CA ILE A 489 8.31 -10.81 -9.99
C ILE A 489 9.66 -11.42 -9.63
N TYR A 490 10.69 -11.24 -10.47
CA TYR A 490 12.06 -11.68 -10.24
C TYR A 490 12.84 -10.77 -9.27
N LEU A 491 12.33 -9.55 -9.03
CA LEU A 491 12.99 -8.58 -8.14
C LEU A 491 13.06 -9.11 -6.71
N ASN A 492 14.10 -8.69 -6.01
CA ASN A 492 14.40 -9.04 -4.63
C ASN A 492 14.66 -10.53 -4.33
N LYS A 493 14.49 -11.43 -5.32
CA LYS A 493 14.65 -12.87 -5.13
C LYS A 493 16.01 -13.23 -4.54
N GLY A 494 17.12 -12.78 -5.14
CA GLY A 494 18.47 -13.07 -4.64
C GLY A 494 18.76 -12.49 -3.25
N ILE A 495 18.18 -11.33 -2.95
CA ILE A 495 18.30 -10.71 -1.61
C ILE A 495 17.58 -11.60 -0.58
N MET A 496 16.34 -11.99 -0.85
CA MET A 496 15.58 -12.83 0.08
C MET A 496 16.15 -14.25 0.20
N GLU A 497 16.66 -14.84 -0.88
CA GLU A 497 17.40 -16.12 -0.82
C GLU A 497 18.61 -16.05 0.11
N THR A 498 19.29 -14.89 0.18
CA THR A 498 20.42 -14.67 1.07
C THR A 498 20.01 -14.53 2.54
N TYR A 499 18.96 -13.74 2.81
CA TYR A 499 18.64 -13.36 4.20
C TYR A 499 17.53 -14.17 4.85
N ARG A 500 16.60 -14.77 4.10
CA ARG A 500 15.47 -15.54 4.65
C ARG A 500 15.91 -16.64 5.63
N PRO A 501 16.95 -17.47 5.36
CA PRO A 501 17.36 -18.51 6.31
C PRO A 501 17.78 -17.97 7.69
N ALA A 502 18.36 -16.78 7.75
CA ALA A 502 18.72 -16.13 9.02
C ALA A 502 17.48 -15.51 9.69
N LEU A 503 16.57 -14.90 8.92
CA LEU A 503 15.34 -14.29 9.42
C LEU A 503 14.37 -15.31 10.00
N GLU A 504 14.30 -16.54 9.45
CA GLU A 504 13.43 -17.62 9.95
C GLU A 504 13.65 -17.92 11.44
N SER A 505 14.86 -17.74 11.95
CA SER A 505 15.16 -17.93 13.38
C SER A 505 14.51 -16.89 14.29
N PHE A 506 14.04 -15.79 13.72
CA PHE A 506 13.34 -14.69 14.40
C PHE A 506 11.83 -14.70 14.20
N TYR A 507 11.26 -15.63 13.43
CA TYR A 507 9.82 -15.67 13.22
C TYR A 507 9.07 -15.81 14.54
N TYR A 508 8.05 -14.97 14.71
CA TYR A 508 7.27 -14.96 15.95
C TYR A 508 6.48 -16.26 16.13
N ASP A 509 6.63 -16.89 17.31
CA ASP A 509 5.92 -18.10 17.70
C ASP A 509 4.88 -17.78 18.79
N GLU A 510 3.68 -17.39 18.37
CA GLU A 510 2.54 -17.03 19.23
C GLU A 510 2.05 -18.19 20.11
N SER A 511 2.45 -19.41 19.80
CA SER A 511 2.10 -20.57 20.64
C SER A 511 2.96 -20.68 21.91
N LYS A 512 4.13 -19.99 21.95
CA LYS A 512 5.06 -20.05 23.07
C LYS A 512 5.20 -18.73 23.82
N TYR A 513 4.97 -17.61 23.15
CA TYR A 513 5.20 -16.28 23.69
C TYR A 513 3.97 -15.40 23.52
N ASP A 514 3.66 -14.63 24.55
CA ASP A 514 2.51 -13.72 24.49
C ASP A 514 2.75 -12.53 23.56
N THR A 515 3.98 -12.01 23.47
CA THR A 515 4.36 -10.92 22.55
C THR A 515 5.68 -11.24 21.86
N TYR A 516 5.92 -10.58 20.74
CA TYR A 516 7.19 -10.70 20.04
C TYR A 516 8.35 -10.11 20.86
N LEU A 517 8.11 -9.05 21.64
CA LEU A 517 9.11 -8.50 22.56
C LEU A 517 9.53 -9.51 23.62
N GLU A 518 8.58 -10.31 24.13
CA GLU A 518 8.88 -11.39 25.07
C GLU A 518 9.77 -12.45 24.42
N GLN A 519 9.44 -12.92 23.20
CA GLN A 519 10.28 -13.86 22.46
C GLN A 519 11.71 -13.35 22.25
N LEU A 520 11.85 -12.05 21.95
CA LEU A 520 13.14 -11.41 21.74
C LEU A 520 13.87 -11.04 23.04
N ASN A 521 13.26 -11.29 24.20
CA ASN A 521 13.76 -10.90 25.52
C ASN A 521 14.11 -9.40 25.61
N ILE A 522 13.23 -8.55 25.09
CA ILE A 522 13.36 -7.08 25.11
C ILE A 522 12.57 -6.50 26.28
N SER A 523 13.25 -5.76 27.16
CA SER A 523 12.59 -4.93 28.17
C SER A 523 12.12 -3.63 27.52
N TYR A 524 10.81 -3.43 27.43
CA TYR A 524 10.22 -2.30 26.72
C TYR A 524 10.07 -1.05 27.60
N PRO A 525 10.60 0.12 27.19
CA PRO A 525 11.56 0.30 26.09
C PRO A 525 13.00 -0.04 26.50
N GLU A 526 13.81 -0.60 25.57
CA GLU A 526 15.23 -0.77 25.79
C GLU A 526 15.98 0.51 25.36
N LEU A 527 16.51 1.21 26.34
CA LEU A 527 17.24 2.47 26.12
C LEU A 527 18.75 2.23 26.03
N LYS A 528 19.43 3.10 25.30
CA LYS A 528 20.91 3.11 25.26
C LYS A 528 21.45 3.40 26.67
N LYS A 529 22.32 2.53 27.17
CA LYS A 529 22.98 2.76 28.44
C LYS A 529 23.82 4.04 28.34
N SER A 530 23.67 4.96 29.30
CA SER A 530 24.57 6.11 29.41
C SER A 530 25.98 5.59 29.68
N GLU A 531 26.92 5.94 28.81
CA GLU A 531 28.36 5.71 29.06
C GLU A 531 28.83 6.50 30.28
#